data_4ed0d97fbc886acf71575274ca92f3ac
#
_entry.id   4ed0d97fbc886acf71575274ca92f3ac
#
_cell.length_a   1.000
_cell.length_b   1.000
_cell.length_c   1.000
_cell.angle_alpha   90.00
_cell.angle_beta   90.00
_cell.angle_gamma   90.00
#
_symmetry.space_group_name_H-M   'P 1'
#
loop_
_entity.id
_entity.type
_entity.pdbx_description
1 polymer ?
#
loop_
_entity_poly.entity_id
_entity_poly.type
_entity_poly.pdbx_seq_one_letter_code
_entity_poly.pdbx_strand_id
1 'polypeptide(L)'
;LMKQNIDNKEKYTGAEIFVKCLEAEGIDLVFGYPGGAVLHIYDELHKQNSVSHILVRHEQGAVHAAEGFAKSSNKPGVVLVTSGPGATNAITGIADAYMDSVPLVVFTGQVRTALIGNDAFQEVDTVGITRPCVKHNFMITDVKEMANTIKKAFYVASSGRPGPVVVDIPKDITEDICHFDYPKKVSMRSYNPNISIKDDSI
;
A
#
# COMPACT_ATOMS: atom_id res chain seq x y z
N LEU A 1 -28.50 -3.67 36.68
CA LEU A 1 -27.54 -2.64 36.26
C LEU A 1 -26.52 -3.30 35.36
N MET A 2 -26.83 -3.40 34.07
CA MET A 2 -25.87 -3.77 33.02
C MET A 2 -24.89 -2.61 32.84
N LYS A 3 -23.61 -2.84 33.17
CA LYS A 3 -22.54 -1.93 32.80
C LYS A 3 -22.37 -2.00 31.28
N GLN A 4 -22.79 -0.94 30.59
CA GLN A 4 -22.35 -0.68 29.24
C GLN A 4 -20.82 -0.50 29.28
N ASN A 5 -20.07 -1.50 28.82
CA ASN A 5 -18.69 -1.31 28.41
C ASN A 5 -18.75 -0.44 27.16
N ILE A 6 -18.63 0.87 27.33
CA ILE A 6 -18.36 1.79 26.24
C ILE A 6 -16.93 1.43 25.79
N ASP A 7 -16.86 0.82 24.61
CA ASP A 7 -15.59 0.49 23.94
C ASP A 7 -14.92 1.83 23.57
N ASN A 8 -14.05 2.30 24.46
CA ASN A 8 -13.39 3.61 24.37
C ASN A 8 -12.15 3.51 23.48
N LYS A 9 -12.22 2.73 22.39
CA LYS A 9 -11.16 2.66 21.39
C LYS A 9 -11.16 3.95 20.56
N GLU A 10 -10.00 4.57 20.47
CA GLU A 10 -9.82 5.75 19.62
C GLU A 10 -10.19 5.45 18.16
N LYS A 11 -10.84 6.40 17.53
CA LYS A 11 -11.21 6.33 16.11
C LYS A 11 -10.26 7.20 15.30
N TYR A 12 -9.92 6.72 14.13
CA TYR A 12 -8.98 7.37 13.22
C TYR A 12 -9.56 7.42 11.82
N THR A 13 -9.18 8.43 11.06
CA THR A 13 -9.44 8.48 9.61
C THR A 13 -8.62 7.42 8.89
N GLY A 14 -9.04 7.04 7.67
CA GLY A 14 -8.24 6.13 6.84
C GLY A 14 -6.82 6.66 6.57
N ALA A 15 -6.65 7.98 6.43
CA ALA A 15 -5.34 8.59 6.27
C ALA A 15 -4.43 8.42 7.51
N GLU A 16 -4.98 8.61 8.71
CA GLU A 16 -4.26 8.36 9.97
C GLU A 16 -3.94 6.86 10.12
N ILE A 17 -4.90 5.98 9.78
CA ILE A 17 -4.70 4.51 9.81
C ILE A 17 -3.59 4.11 8.85
N PHE A 18 -3.52 4.71 7.65
CA PHE A 18 -2.46 4.45 6.69
C PHE A 18 -1.08 4.71 7.31
N VAL A 19 -0.87 5.87 7.91
CA VAL A 19 0.41 6.23 8.56
C VAL A 19 0.73 5.26 9.70
N LYS A 20 -0.25 4.97 10.57
CA LYS A 20 -0.09 4.00 11.66
C LYS A 20 0.27 2.59 11.16
N CYS A 21 -0.23 2.18 10.00
CA CYS A 21 0.15 0.91 9.38
C CYS A 21 1.61 0.91 8.92
N LEU A 22 2.11 2.02 8.33
CA LEU A 22 3.51 2.14 7.96
C LEU A 22 4.42 2.06 9.19
N GLU A 23 4.07 2.76 10.27
CA GLU A 23 4.79 2.69 11.54
C GLU A 23 4.81 1.26 12.11
N ALA A 24 3.67 0.57 12.08
CA ALA A 24 3.55 -0.82 12.56
C ALA A 24 4.35 -1.83 11.72
N GLU A 25 4.61 -1.54 10.44
CA GLU A 25 5.51 -2.31 9.57
C GLU A 25 6.99 -1.89 9.68
N GLY A 26 7.30 -0.88 10.51
CA GLY A 26 8.66 -0.36 10.67
C GLY A 26 9.18 0.38 9.44
N ILE A 27 8.27 0.97 8.67
CA ILE A 27 8.59 1.79 7.50
C ILE A 27 8.89 3.21 7.97
N ASP A 28 10.07 3.67 7.65
CA ASP A 28 10.59 4.99 7.98
C ASP A 28 10.77 5.91 6.76
N LEU A 29 10.53 5.38 5.55
CA LEU A 29 10.76 6.11 4.31
C LEU A 29 9.71 5.77 3.24
N VAL A 30 9.14 6.79 2.61
CA VAL A 30 8.23 6.70 1.47
C VAL A 30 8.72 7.60 0.33
N PHE A 31 8.75 7.07 -0.88
CA PHE A 31 9.01 7.84 -2.10
C PHE A 31 7.69 8.17 -2.78
N GLY A 32 7.53 9.37 -3.30
CA GLY A 32 6.25 9.65 -3.96
C GLY A 32 6.09 11.03 -4.57
N TYR A 33 4.91 11.22 -5.16
CA TYR A 33 4.49 12.48 -5.74
C TYR A 33 3.02 12.75 -5.35
N PRO A 34 2.71 13.88 -4.71
CA PRO A 34 1.36 14.20 -4.26
C PRO A 34 0.41 14.49 -5.42
N GLY A 35 -0.87 14.25 -5.17
CA GLY A 35 -1.95 14.60 -6.08
C GLY A 35 -3.32 14.45 -5.41
N GLY A 36 -4.37 14.87 -6.09
CA GLY A 36 -5.69 15.09 -5.52
C GLY A 36 -6.31 13.90 -4.76
N ALA A 37 -6.03 12.67 -5.17
CA ALA A 37 -6.60 11.49 -4.53
C ALA A 37 -5.90 11.07 -3.22
N VAL A 38 -4.68 11.57 -2.97
CA VAL A 38 -3.86 11.17 -1.80
C VAL A 38 -3.55 12.33 -0.84
N LEU A 39 -4.19 13.49 -1.02
CA LEU A 39 -3.90 14.68 -0.22
C LEU A 39 -4.09 14.44 1.29
N HIS A 40 -5.12 13.70 1.70
CA HIS A 40 -5.34 13.40 3.12
C HIS A 40 -4.20 12.56 3.72
N ILE A 41 -3.66 11.62 2.95
CA ILE A 41 -2.50 10.82 3.40
C ILE A 41 -1.25 11.70 3.50
N TYR A 42 -1.01 12.58 2.52
CA TYR A 42 0.11 13.53 2.57
C TYR A 42 -0.01 14.51 3.73
N ASP A 43 -1.22 14.92 4.06
CA ASP A 43 -1.50 15.78 5.21
C ASP A 43 -1.12 15.09 6.53
N GLU A 44 -1.46 13.80 6.68
CA GLU A 44 -1.07 13.01 7.84
C GLU A 44 0.44 12.72 7.88
N LEU A 45 1.07 12.45 6.74
CA LEU A 45 2.52 12.30 6.66
C LEU A 45 3.25 13.59 7.07
N HIS A 46 2.67 14.76 6.81
CA HIS A 46 3.25 16.05 7.23
C HIS A 46 3.14 16.31 8.74
N LYS A 47 2.14 15.74 9.41
CA LYS A 47 1.88 15.97 10.85
C LYS A 47 2.77 15.16 11.79
N GLN A 48 3.53 14.19 11.27
CA GLN A 48 4.36 13.28 12.05
C GLN A 48 5.80 13.27 11.57
N ASN A 49 6.73 12.66 12.34
CA ASN A 49 8.17 12.62 12.06
C ASN A 49 8.74 11.19 12.02
N SER A 50 7.91 10.16 12.16
CA SER A 50 8.34 8.75 12.16
C SER A 50 8.58 8.21 10.75
N VAL A 51 7.84 8.73 9.76
CA VAL A 51 7.92 8.33 8.35
C VAL A 51 8.36 9.52 7.52
N SER A 52 9.55 9.47 6.97
CA SER A 52 10.08 10.49 6.05
C SER A 52 9.50 10.32 4.64
N HIS A 53 9.29 11.43 3.94
CA HIS A 53 8.85 11.42 2.56
C HIS A 53 9.91 12.04 1.65
N ILE A 54 10.27 11.35 0.56
CA ILE A 54 11.12 11.88 -0.51
C ILE A 54 10.26 12.24 -1.70
N LEU A 55 10.14 13.54 -1.96
CA LEU A 55 9.44 14.07 -3.12
C LEU A 55 10.28 13.85 -4.38
N VAL A 56 9.69 13.17 -5.35
CA VAL A 56 10.27 12.99 -6.69
C VAL A 56 9.71 14.00 -7.69
N ARG A 57 10.24 14.00 -8.91
CA ARG A 57 9.76 14.83 -10.03
C ARG A 57 8.88 14.06 -11.04
N HIS A 58 8.87 12.73 -10.91
CA HIS A 58 8.09 11.83 -11.73
C HIS A 58 7.88 10.51 -10.98
N GLU A 59 6.72 9.92 -11.06
CA GLU A 59 6.33 8.72 -10.28
C GLU A 59 7.17 7.48 -10.64
N GLN A 60 7.60 7.35 -11.89
CA GLN A 60 8.56 6.33 -12.30
C GLN A 60 9.85 6.43 -11.46
N GLY A 61 10.34 7.64 -11.24
CA GLY A 61 11.52 7.90 -10.40
C GLY A 61 11.30 7.50 -8.94
N ALA A 62 10.06 7.63 -8.42
CA ALA A 62 9.72 7.16 -7.08
C ALA A 62 9.86 5.64 -6.96
N VAL A 63 9.35 4.90 -7.95
CA VAL A 63 9.41 3.43 -7.92
C VAL A 63 10.85 2.94 -8.06
N HIS A 64 11.65 3.49 -8.99
CA HIS A 64 13.07 3.12 -9.12
C HIS A 64 13.91 3.50 -7.88
N ALA A 65 13.60 4.62 -7.22
CA ALA A 65 14.25 4.99 -5.97
C ALA A 65 13.91 4.01 -4.84
N ALA A 66 12.63 3.62 -4.72
CA ALA A 66 12.18 2.62 -3.77
C ALA A 66 12.79 1.23 -4.05
N GLU A 67 12.95 0.89 -5.32
CA GLU A 67 13.61 -0.34 -5.76
C GLU A 67 15.09 -0.36 -5.36
N GLY A 68 15.82 0.72 -5.64
CA GLY A 68 17.21 0.89 -5.21
C GLY A 68 17.37 0.81 -3.68
N PHE A 69 16.43 1.43 -2.94
CA PHE A 69 16.36 1.34 -1.49
C PHE A 69 16.14 -0.10 -1.03
N ALA A 70 15.18 -0.83 -1.62
CA ALA A 70 14.90 -2.20 -1.25
C ALA A 70 16.10 -3.13 -1.51
N LYS A 71 16.77 -2.98 -2.67
CA LYS A 71 17.98 -3.75 -3.03
C LYS A 71 19.14 -3.49 -2.06
N SER A 72 19.26 -2.28 -1.52
CA SER A 72 20.39 -1.88 -0.65
C SER A 72 20.14 -2.11 0.84
N SER A 73 18.88 -2.05 1.30
CA SER A 73 18.52 -2.08 2.73
C SER A 73 17.98 -3.43 3.21
N ASN A 74 17.61 -4.34 2.32
CA ASN A 74 16.84 -5.56 2.60
C ASN A 74 15.46 -5.29 3.26
N LYS A 75 14.93 -4.09 3.11
CA LYS A 75 13.58 -3.71 3.51
C LYS A 75 12.70 -3.55 2.27
N PRO A 76 11.38 -3.74 2.33
CA PRO A 76 10.52 -3.41 1.20
C PRO A 76 10.55 -1.91 0.92
N GLY A 77 10.66 -1.54 -0.36
CA GLY A 77 10.51 -0.15 -0.79
C GLY A 77 9.04 0.26 -0.79
N VAL A 78 8.76 1.51 -0.40
CA VAL A 78 7.38 2.03 -0.31
C VAL A 78 7.21 3.24 -1.20
N VAL A 79 6.15 3.24 -1.97
CA VAL A 79 5.80 4.33 -2.91
C VAL A 79 4.38 4.79 -2.66
N LEU A 80 4.14 6.10 -2.73
CA LEU A 80 2.82 6.72 -2.67
C LEU A 80 2.62 7.69 -3.83
N VAL A 81 1.65 7.39 -4.70
CA VAL A 81 1.33 8.19 -5.88
C VAL A 81 -0.18 8.42 -5.99
N THR A 82 -0.58 9.42 -6.75
CA THR A 82 -2.00 9.72 -6.96
C THR A 82 -2.65 8.79 -7.98
N SER A 83 -3.95 8.97 -8.21
CA SER A 83 -4.76 8.24 -9.20
C SER A 83 -4.38 8.55 -10.65
N GLY A 84 -4.91 7.79 -11.58
CA GLY A 84 -4.79 8.04 -13.01
C GLY A 84 -3.35 8.14 -13.47
N PRO A 85 -2.89 9.34 -13.92
CA PRO A 85 -1.52 9.52 -14.41
C PRO A 85 -0.45 9.19 -13.38
N GLY A 86 -0.70 9.37 -12.07
CA GLY A 86 0.22 8.98 -11.02
C GLY A 86 0.44 7.47 -10.97
N ALA A 87 -0.65 6.71 -11.02
CA ALA A 87 -0.60 5.25 -11.06
C ALA A 87 0.06 4.74 -12.36
N THR A 88 -0.35 5.28 -13.53
CA THR A 88 0.20 4.82 -14.82
C THR A 88 1.68 5.16 -14.99
N ASN A 89 2.14 6.30 -14.50
CA ASN A 89 3.56 6.66 -14.52
C ASN A 89 4.44 5.73 -13.66
N ALA A 90 3.87 5.06 -12.66
CA ALA A 90 4.60 4.12 -11.82
C ALA A 90 4.82 2.74 -12.48
N ILE A 91 4.09 2.40 -13.54
CA ILE A 91 4.04 1.06 -14.12
C ILE A 91 5.43 0.56 -14.58
N THR A 92 6.23 1.41 -15.21
CA THR A 92 7.56 1.02 -15.67
C THR A 92 8.43 0.47 -14.53
N GLY A 93 8.52 1.20 -13.41
CA GLY A 93 9.30 0.74 -12.27
C GLY A 93 8.67 -0.47 -11.57
N ILE A 94 7.34 -0.57 -11.53
CA ILE A 94 6.63 -1.74 -11.00
C ILE A 94 6.98 -3.00 -11.83
N ALA A 95 6.97 -2.88 -13.17
CA ALA A 95 7.32 -3.99 -14.07
C ALA A 95 8.78 -4.42 -13.91
N ASP A 96 9.69 -3.46 -13.75
CA ASP A 96 11.11 -3.70 -13.48
C ASP A 96 11.30 -4.47 -12.17
N ALA A 97 10.74 -3.98 -11.08
CA ALA A 97 10.78 -4.64 -9.78
C ALA A 97 10.17 -6.04 -9.78
N TYR A 98 9.14 -6.27 -10.61
CA TYR A 98 8.54 -7.60 -10.78
C TYR A 98 9.51 -8.58 -11.43
N MET A 99 10.19 -8.17 -12.49
CA MET A 99 11.18 -9.00 -13.18
C MET A 99 12.38 -9.31 -12.29
N ASP A 100 12.84 -8.32 -11.52
CA ASP A 100 13.98 -8.43 -10.62
C ASP A 100 13.65 -9.05 -9.25
N SER A 101 12.39 -9.36 -9.00
CA SER A 101 11.93 -9.91 -7.70
C SER A 101 12.22 -9.00 -6.51
N VAL A 102 12.04 -7.70 -6.69
CA VAL A 102 12.28 -6.69 -5.64
C VAL A 102 11.00 -6.45 -4.82
N PRO A 103 11.05 -6.54 -3.48
CA PRO A 103 9.88 -6.31 -2.65
C PRO A 103 9.53 -4.82 -2.64
N LEU A 104 8.39 -4.48 -3.21
CA LEU A 104 7.81 -3.13 -3.18
C LEU A 104 6.36 -3.17 -2.72
N VAL A 105 5.93 -2.15 -1.99
CA VAL A 105 4.52 -1.85 -1.78
C VAL A 105 4.24 -0.47 -2.36
N VAL A 106 3.45 -0.45 -3.43
CA VAL A 106 3.09 0.76 -4.14
C VAL A 106 1.65 1.10 -3.82
N PHE A 107 1.45 2.21 -3.12
CA PHE A 107 0.14 2.76 -2.82
C PHE A 107 -0.24 3.75 -3.90
N THR A 108 -1.39 3.52 -4.53
CA THR A 108 -1.97 4.41 -5.52
C THR A 108 -3.25 5.02 -4.96
N GLY A 109 -3.45 6.31 -5.15
CA GLY A 109 -4.76 6.89 -4.93
C GLY A 109 -5.73 6.45 -6.01
N GLN A 110 -7.03 6.47 -5.68
CA GLN A 110 -8.10 6.23 -6.62
C GLN A 110 -9.18 7.30 -6.46
N VAL A 111 -10.01 7.49 -7.48
CA VAL A 111 -11.21 8.31 -7.37
C VAL A 111 -12.13 7.76 -6.28
N ARG A 112 -13.10 8.57 -5.81
CA ARG A 112 -14.09 8.10 -4.82
C ARG A 112 -14.77 6.83 -5.28
N THR A 113 -15.09 5.92 -4.38
CA THR A 113 -15.69 4.61 -4.68
C THR A 113 -16.92 4.71 -5.59
N ALA A 114 -17.77 5.73 -5.38
CA ALA A 114 -18.96 5.96 -6.20
C ALA A 114 -18.67 6.40 -7.65
N LEU A 115 -17.44 6.79 -7.96
CA LEU A 115 -17.04 7.25 -9.28
C LEU A 115 -16.28 6.18 -10.08
N ILE A 116 -15.84 5.11 -9.45
CA ILE A 116 -15.07 4.04 -10.10
C ILE A 116 -15.90 3.39 -11.22
N GLY A 117 -15.30 3.30 -12.40
CA GLY A 117 -15.94 2.76 -13.60
C GLY A 117 -16.82 3.77 -14.37
N ASN A 118 -16.73 5.07 -14.05
CA ASN A 118 -17.51 6.12 -14.70
C ASN A 118 -16.65 7.10 -15.52
N ASP A 119 -15.42 6.73 -15.85
CA ASP A 119 -14.46 7.58 -16.59
C ASP A 119 -14.27 8.95 -15.93
N ALA A 120 -14.16 8.96 -14.60
CA ALA A 120 -13.98 10.17 -13.82
C ALA A 120 -12.60 10.82 -14.07
N PHE A 121 -12.48 12.10 -13.70
CA PHE A 121 -11.22 12.83 -13.85
C PHE A 121 -10.06 12.13 -13.12
N GLN A 122 -8.99 11.82 -13.86
CA GLN A 122 -7.82 11.07 -13.37
C GLN A 122 -8.17 9.68 -12.80
N GLU A 123 -9.19 9.04 -13.35
CA GLU A 123 -9.47 7.63 -13.10
C GLU A 123 -8.67 6.73 -14.06
N VAL A 124 -8.28 5.58 -13.57
CA VAL A 124 -7.76 4.46 -14.37
C VAL A 124 -8.04 3.15 -13.64
N ASP A 125 -8.24 2.07 -14.37
CA ASP A 125 -8.28 0.71 -13.80
C ASP A 125 -6.87 0.28 -13.38
N THR A 126 -6.43 0.77 -12.22
CA THR A 126 -5.11 0.48 -11.64
C THR A 126 -4.92 -1.02 -11.45
N VAL A 127 -5.95 -1.72 -10.96
CA VAL A 127 -5.92 -3.17 -10.74
C VAL A 127 -5.74 -3.92 -12.06
N GLY A 128 -6.48 -3.54 -13.10
CA GLY A 128 -6.37 -4.15 -14.43
C GLY A 128 -5.02 -3.93 -15.08
N ILE A 129 -4.52 -2.68 -15.07
CA ILE A 129 -3.22 -2.33 -15.68
C ILE A 129 -2.05 -3.00 -14.96
N THR A 130 -2.07 -3.08 -13.63
CA THR A 130 -0.96 -3.64 -12.85
C THR A 130 -0.95 -5.16 -12.80
N ARG A 131 -2.07 -5.83 -13.04
CA ARG A 131 -2.22 -7.28 -12.93
C ARG A 131 -1.10 -8.10 -13.57
N PRO A 132 -0.61 -7.81 -14.79
CA PRO A 132 0.44 -8.59 -15.43
C PRO A 132 1.85 -8.35 -14.88
N CYS A 133 2.08 -7.29 -14.12
CA CYS A 133 3.40 -6.87 -13.65
C CYS A 133 3.52 -6.73 -12.14
N VAL A 134 2.60 -7.30 -11.37
CA VAL A 134 2.67 -7.33 -9.91
C VAL A 134 2.53 -8.75 -9.37
N LYS A 135 3.05 -8.98 -8.20
CA LYS A 135 2.84 -10.22 -7.47
C LYS A 135 1.38 -10.34 -6.98
N HIS A 136 0.81 -9.23 -6.54
CA HIS A 136 -0.60 -9.09 -6.20
C HIS A 136 -1.02 -7.62 -6.23
N ASN A 137 -2.32 -7.37 -6.38
CA ASN A 137 -2.90 -6.06 -6.19
C ASN A 137 -4.15 -6.14 -5.32
N PHE A 138 -4.42 -5.07 -4.59
CA PHE A 138 -5.59 -4.90 -3.75
C PHE A 138 -6.27 -3.58 -4.09
N MET A 139 -7.59 -3.53 -3.95
CA MET A 139 -8.36 -2.28 -3.87
C MET A 139 -9.06 -2.25 -2.51
N ILE A 140 -8.90 -1.19 -1.74
CA ILE A 140 -9.53 -1.03 -0.44
C ILE A 140 -10.89 -0.35 -0.64
N THR A 141 -11.98 -1.05 -0.34
CA THR A 141 -13.35 -0.55 -0.49
C THR A 141 -14.07 -0.30 0.84
N ASP A 142 -13.45 -0.64 1.95
CA ASP A 142 -13.93 -0.36 3.32
C ASP A 142 -12.71 0.01 4.19
N VAL A 143 -12.80 1.13 4.89
CA VAL A 143 -11.73 1.61 5.78
C VAL A 143 -11.38 0.59 6.88
N LYS A 144 -12.33 -0.24 7.32
CA LYS A 144 -12.10 -1.30 8.31
C LYS A 144 -11.14 -2.38 7.83
N GLU A 145 -11.05 -2.59 6.53
CA GLU A 145 -10.13 -3.57 5.93
C GLU A 145 -8.74 -2.99 5.64
N MET A 146 -8.55 -1.68 5.79
CA MET A 146 -7.30 -1.00 5.42
C MET A 146 -6.10 -1.60 6.14
N ALA A 147 -6.13 -1.70 7.46
CA ALA A 147 -5.00 -2.22 8.25
C ALA A 147 -4.66 -3.68 7.87
N ASN A 148 -5.69 -4.51 7.68
CA ASN A 148 -5.51 -5.90 7.27
C ASN A 148 -4.96 -6.01 5.84
N THR A 149 -5.42 -5.18 4.92
CA THR A 149 -4.96 -5.16 3.53
C THR A 149 -3.52 -4.68 3.42
N ILE A 150 -3.14 -3.62 4.14
CA ILE A 150 -1.76 -3.13 4.17
C ILE A 150 -0.83 -4.21 4.76
N LYS A 151 -1.22 -4.85 5.86
CA LYS A 151 -0.46 -5.98 6.43
C LYS A 151 -0.23 -7.10 5.42
N LYS A 152 -1.28 -7.49 4.70
CA LYS A 152 -1.19 -8.51 3.64
C LYS A 152 -0.26 -8.07 2.51
N ALA A 153 -0.31 -6.79 2.11
CA ALA A 153 0.52 -6.25 1.04
C ALA A 153 2.02 -6.40 1.37
N PHE A 154 2.45 -5.99 2.57
CA PHE A 154 3.82 -6.15 3.02
C PHE A 154 4.24 -7.62 3.13
N TYR A 155 3.36 -8.46 3.68
CA TYR A 155 3.62 -9.90 3.76
C TYR A 155 3.80 -10.54 2.37
N VAL A 156 2.92 -10.24 1.42
CA VAL A 156 3.00 -10.80 0.06
C VAL A 156 4.23 -10.27 -0.67
N ALA A 157 4.54 -8.97 -0.54
CA ALA A 157 5.70 -8.37 -1.19
C ALA A 157 7.01 -9.04 -0.76
N SER A 158 7.15 -9.38 0.52
CA SER A 158 8.41 -9.82 1.12
C SER A 158 8.56 -11.34 1.29
N SER A 159 7.47 -12.13 1.16
CA SER A 159 7.51 -13.58 1.38
C SER A 159 7.60 -14.39 0.10
N GLY A 160 8.10 -15.63 0.17
CA GLY A 160 8.36 -16.47 -1.01
C GLY A 160 9.32 -15.80 -1.99
N ARG A 161 9.05 -15.83 -3.30
CA ARG A 161 9.74 -14.98 -4.27
C ARG A 161 9.27 -13.53 -4.04
N PRO A 162 10.12 -12.58 -3.62
CA PRO A 162 9.71 -11.20 -3.43
C PRO A 162 9.18 -10.55 -4.73
N GLY A 163 8.47 -9.46 -4.60
CA GLY A 163 7.98 -8.72 -5.75
C GLY A 163 7.02 -7.58 -5.39
N PRO A 164 6.68 -6.72 -6.34
CA PRO A 164 5.81 -5.58 -6.11
C PRO A 164 4.37 -6.00 -5.82
N VAL A 165 3.75 -5.29 -4.88
CA VAL A 165 2.32 -5.35 -4.58
C VAL A 165 1.76 -3.95 -4.69
N VAL A 166 0.63 -3.80 -5.37
CA VAL A 166 -0.08 -2.52 -5.49
C VAL A 166 -1.30 -2.51 -4.58
N VAL A 167 -1.50 -1.42 -3.88
CA VAL A 167 -2.70 -1.17 -3.05
C VAL A 167 -3.36 0.10 -3.52
N ASP A 168 -4.51 -0.03 -4.16
CA ASP A 168 -5.30 1.07 -4.69
C ASP A 168 -6.28 1.57 -3.63
N ILE A 169 -6.23 2.87 -3.30
CA ILE A 169 -6.94 3.47 -2.17
C ILE A 169 -7.86 4.58 -2.67
N PRO A 170 -9.18 4.36 -2.73
CA PRO A 170 -10.14 5.40 -3.06
C PRO A 170 -10.08 6.56 -2.06
N LYS A 171 -10.27 7.77 -2.57
CA LYS A 171 -10.15 9.01 -1.79
C LYS A 171 -11.08 9.06 -0.58
N ASP A 172 -12.33 8.64 -0.72
CA ASP A 172 -13.31 8.60 0.35
C ASP A 172 -12.90 7.65 1.48
N ILE A 173 -12.24 6.53 1.17
CA ILE A 173 -11.70 5.63 2.18
C ILE A 173 -10.65 6.31 3.08
N THR A 174 -9.90 7.28 2.56
CA THR A 174 -8.94 8.05 3.35
C THR A 174 -9.62 9.04 4.32
N GLU A 175 -10.87 9.43 4.04
CA GLU A 175 -11.70 10.33 4.85
C GLU A 175 -12.55 9.57 5.87
N ASP A 176 -12.92 8.33 5.59
CA ASP A 176 -13.74 7.49 6.44
C ASP A 176 -13.08 7.20 7.78
N ILE A 177 -13.92 6.97 8.82
CA ILE A 177 -13.45 6.83 10.20
C ILE A 177 -13.77 5.43 10.74
N CYS A 178 -12.75 4.76 11.30
CA CYS A 178 -12.96 3.52 12.05
C CYS A 178 -12.01 3.38 13.24
N HIS A 179 -12.17 2.31 14.00
CA HIS A 179 -11.20 1.92 15.03
C HIS A 179 -9.96 1.29 14.38
N PHE A 180 -8.78 1.66 14.86
CA PHE A 180 -7.53 1.07 14.42
C PHE A 180 -7.23 -0.21 15.23
N ASP A 181 -7.05 -1.31 14.51
CA ASP A 181 -6.55 -2.57 15.06
C ASP A 181 -5.60 -3.20 14.02
N TYR A 182 -4.30 -3.23 14.36
CA TYR A 182 -3.30 -3.76 13.43
C TYR A 182 -3.14 -5.27 13.63
N PRO A 183 -3.36 -6.10 12.60
CA PRO A 183 -3.34 -7.56 12.75
C PRO A 183 -1.95 -8.07 13.18
N LYS A 184 -1.90 -8.93 14.18
CA LYS A 184 -0.65 -9.57 14.62
C LYS A 184 -0.14 -10.62 13.66
N LYS A 185 -1.04 -11.25 12.90
CA LYS A 185 -0.72 -12.33 11.93
C LYS A 185 -1.48 -12.12 10.63
N VAL A 186 -0.85 -12.48 9.53
CA VAL A 186 -1.50 -12.55 8.23
C VAL A 186 -2.17 -13.91 8.07
N SER A 187 -3.42 -13.90 7.60
CA SER A 187 -4.14 -15.10 7.17
C SER A 187 -4.63 -14.90 5.75
N MET A 188 -4.14 -15.75 4.83
CA MET A 188 -4.55 -15.73 3.42
C MET A 188 -4.87 -17.16 2.99
N ARG A 189 -6.08 -17.35 2.46
CA ARG A 189 -6.58 -18.69 2.09
C ARG A 189 -5.76 -19.36 0.97
N SER A 190 -5.31 -18.57 -0.01
CA SER A 190 -4.70 -19.09 -1.25
C SER A 190 -3.21 -18.77 -1.38
N TYR A 191 -2.62 -18.09 -0.40
CA TYR A 191 -1.20 -17.74 -0.42
C TYR A 191 -0.50 -18.32 0.80
N ASN A 192 0.25 -19.40 0.57
CA ASN A 192 1.05 -20.08 1.61
C ASN A 192 2.44 -20.39 1.02
N PRO A 193 3.38 -19.43 1.10
CA PRO A 193 4.72 -19.64 0.57
C PRO A 193 5.43 -20.72 1.37
N ASN A 194 5.72 -21.86 0.71
CA ASN A 194 6.46 -22.95 1.33
C ASN A 194 7.96 -22.63 1.27
N ILE A 195 8.59 -22.44 2.42
CA ILE A 195 10.01 -22.08 2.54
C ILE A 195 10.87 -23.31 2.88
N SER A 196 10.25 -24.47 3.15
CA SER A 196 11.01 -25.69 3.46
C SER A 196 11.29 -26.50 2.20
N ILE A 197 12.56 -26.80 1.94
CA ILE A 197 12.97 -27.84 1.00
C ILE A 197 12.63 -29.17 1.68
N LYS A 198 11.86 -30.03 0.99
CA LYS A 198 11.65 -31.40 1.48
C LYS A 198 12.94 -32.19 1.19
N ASP A 199 13.39 -33.00 2.14
CA ASP A 199 14.60 -33.83 2.00
C ASP A 199 14.58 -34.73 0.76
N ASP A 200 13.38 -35.09 0.27
CA ASP A 200 13.18 -35.89 -0.95
C ASP A 200 13.37 -35.11 -2.27
N SER A 201 13.77 -33.84 -2.22
CA SER A 201 13.92 -32.94 -3.36
C SER A 201 15.39 -32.67 -3.72
N ILE A 202 16.35 -33.38 -3.10
CA ILE A 202 17.80 -33.25 -3.33
C ILE A 202 18.29 -34.51 -4.08
#